data_c37c9330602bc59cd663e6130ea5752a
#
_entry.id   c37c9330602bc59cd663e6130ea5752a
#
_cell.length_a   1.000
_cell.length_b   1.000
_cell.length_c   1.000
_cell.angle_alpha   90.00
_cell.angle_beta   90.00
_cell.angle_gamma   90.00
#
_symmetry.space_group_name_H-M   'P 1'
#
loop_
_entity.id
_entity.type
_entity.pdbx_description
1 polymer ?
#
loop_
_entity_poly.entity_id
_entity_poly.type
_entity_poly.pdbx_seq_one_letter_code
_entity_poly.pdbx_strand_id
1 'polypeptide(L)'
;MTGDRPSRRSFLRRGAAVALPAAVAGCQFRDDAPETTSPERDRTTDTPTPTTPTSRERLASAYDDRFDEYVDVVAAGASPDGSEPIDDVLERVVADDTLAYVPAGTYRVNSLRVEGVENAGLVAESPDETSLVPGRPAVDIGHQFLQFHGVSDFLFEGFTLDYRASGAGGATQVFSRGDFAVRDVSVRGTMPDESLPGNPAAFRFDVREESATGTVEHVVATDGGHDGGNAVGLYVGAAHAGTLEFVDCEVSNFPNNGLYASAPGRDDEALRGRDGTVHVRGGHYANNNIANVRLGSTDSTARDVTVVVDERPPSHAGAMNARGIRLRNRSGIVVEDCEIVVGADAGEGFGGLVFHPNAGTSTIRDTTIRVDRDDTPAIRALDDDPADPSPGPTFENVTVTGSAAGGWAVEIAGRADVAFEDCTVSGTGPGRNGLSFTACENCVVDGGEIDVPGIPVRGRRSTVETLDVRTGDALDSEQ
;
A
#
# COMPACT_ATOMS: atom_id res chain seq x y z
N MET A 1 38.51 -11.40 16.03
CA MET A 1 37.36 -12.02 16.73
C MET A 1 36.12 -11.52 16.01
N THR A 2 35.72 -12.28 15.01
CA THR A 2 34.62 -11.98 14.09
C THR A 2 33.38 -12.59 14.67
N GLY A 3 32.45 -11.76 15.14
CA GLY A 3 31.13 -12.16 15.63
C GLY A 3 30.13 -12.15 14.47
N ASP A 4 29.71 -13.36 14.13
CA ASP A 4 28.68 -13.67 13.15
C ASP A 4 27.31 -13.16 13.63
N ARG A 5 26.65 -12.29 12.89
CA ARG A 5 25.28 -11.86 13.16
C ARG A 5 24.32 -12.76 12.36
N PRO A 6 23.34 -13.41 12.98
CA PRO A 6 22.40 -14.25 12.25
C PRO A 6 21.48 -13.39 11.35
N SER A 7 21.36 -13.82 10.10
CA SER A 7 20.50 -13.26 9.07
C SER A 7 19.01 -13.38 9.43
N ARG A 8 18.25 -12.31 9.22
CA ARG A 8 16.80 -12.19 9.51
C ARG A 8 15.88 -13.02 8.59
N ARG A 9 16.43 -13.93 7.76
CA ARG A 9 15.63 -14.74 6.81
C ARG A 9 14.95 -15.98 7.38
N SER A 10 15.01 -16.24 8.67
CA SER A 10 14.48 -17.48 9.28
C SER A 10 13.14 -17.36 10.01
N PHE A 11 12.45 -16.22 9.99
CA PHE A 11 11.19 -16.03 10.74
C PHE A 11 9.90 -16.12 9.90
N LEU A 12 9.98 -16.30 8.59
CA LEU A 12 8.81 -16.34 7.69
C LEU A 12 8.44 -17.73 7.18
N ARG A 13 8.59 -18.80 7.99
CA ARG A 13 8.05 -20.12 7.63
C ARG A 13 7.49 -20.84 8.85
N ARG A 14 6.29 -20.48 9.27
CA ARG A 14 5.36 -21.37 9.99
C ARG A 14 3.91 -20.98 9.70
N GLY A 15 3.52 -21.13 8.46
CA GLY A 15 2.12 -21.35 8.10
C GLY A 15 1.85 -22.85 8.22
N ALA A 16 1.13 -23.28 9.22
CA ALA A 16 0.72 -24.66 9.38
C ALA A 16 -0.52 -24.93 8.52
N ALA A 17 -0.32 -25.58 7.36
CA ALA A 17 -1.41 -26.17 6.62
C ALA A 17 -1.97 -27.36 7.40
N VAL A 18 -3.18 -27.26 7.91
CA VAL A 18 -3.93 -28.38 8.48
C VAL A 18 -4.65 -29.11 7.35
N ALA A 19 -4.11 -30.27 6.96
CA ALA A 19 -4.77 -31.19 6.07
C ALA A 19 -5.77 -32.06 6.84
N LEU A 20 -7.04 -32.01 6.48
CA LEU A 20 -8.08 -32.94 6.95
C LEU A 20 -7.95 -34.27 6.22
N PRO A 21 -8.02 -35.43 6.91
CA PRO A 21 -8.14 -36.73 6.26
C PRO A 21 -9.60 -37.08 5.96
N ALA A 22 -9.86 -37.39 4.70
CA ALA A 22 -11.13 -37.96 4.24
C ALA A 22 -11.30 -39.38 4.77
N ALA A 23 -12.45 -39.66 5.39
CA ALA A 23 -12.86 -40.98 5.80
C ALA A 23 -13.48 -41.73 4.61
N VAL A 24 -12.93 -42.87 4.25
CA VAL A 24 -13.54 -43.82 3.31
C VAL A 24 -14.05 -45.01 4.13
N ALA A 25 -15.36 -45.23 4.04
CA ALA A 25 -16.04 -46.40 4.59
C ALA A 25 -15.89 -47.61 3.65
N GLY A 26 -15.57 -48.77 4.18
CA GLY A 26 -15.58 -50.03 3.44
C GLY A 26 -15.71 -51.25 4.35
N CYS A 27 -16.70 -52.09 4.04
CA CYS A 27 -17.35 -53.13 4.77
C CYS A 27 -16.55 -54.37 5.13
N GLN A 28 -16.95 -54.93 6.26
CA GLN A 28 -17.21 -56.34 6.65
C GLN A 28 -16.27 -57.47 6.26
N PHE A 29 -15.87 -58.29 7.25
CA PHE A 29 -16.13 -59.74 7.31
C PHE A 29 -16.00 -60.24 8.75
N ARG A 30 -16.93 -61.21 9.09
CA ARG A 30 -17.04 -61.98 10.32
C ARG A 30 -16.02 -63.09 10.34
N ASP A 31 -15.53 -63.50 11.53
CA ASP A 31 -15.78 -64.87 12.07
C ASP A 31 -15.14 -65.08 13.46
N ASP A 32 -15.98 -65.56 14.34
CA ASP A 32 -15.86 -66.53 15.45
C ASP A 32 -14.75 -66.47 16.52
N ALA A 33 -15.29 -66.54 17.70
CA ALA A 33 -14.74 -66.60 19.08
C ALA A 33 -13.89 -67.83 19.40
N PRO A 34 -13.22 -67.97 20.55
CA PRO A 34 -13.93 -68.20 21.81
C PRO A 34 -13.41 -67.41 23.07
N GLU A 35 -14.29 -67.39 24.06
CA GLU A 35 -14.19 -66.83 25.39
C GLU A 35 -13.02 -67.36 26.22
N THR A 36 -12.35 -66.49 27.00
CA THR A 36 -11.78 -66.84 28.27
C THR A 36 -11.96 -65.69 29.28
N THR A 37 -12.44 -66.06 30.41
CA THR A 37 -12.90 -65.27 31.55
C THR A 37 -11.75 -64.69 32.42
N SER A 38 -11.95 -63.42 32.87
CA SER A 38 -11.62 -62.85 34.22
C SER A 38 -10.20 -62.38 34.51
N PRO A 39 -9.96 -61.41 35.43
CA PRO A 39 -10.88 -60.59 36.21
C PRO A 39 -10.66 -59.09 36.12
N GLU A 40 -11.70 -58.37 36.46
CA GLU A 40 -11.85 -57.00 36.88
C GLU A 40 -10.65 -56.42 37.64
N ARG A 41 -10.03 -55.34 37.08
CA ARG A 41 -9.34 -54.31 37.83
C ARG A 41 -9.84 -52.96 37.40
N ASP A 42 -10.73 -52.47 38.21
CA ASP A 42 -11.16 -51.10 38.27
C ASP A 42 -9.93 -50.17 38.35
N ARG A 43 -9.65 -49.46 37.26
CA ARG A 43 -8.82 -48.26 37.23
C ARG A 43 -9.45 -47.34 36.21
N THR A 44 -10.43 -46.60 36.69
CA THR A 44 -10.83 -45.35 36.02
C THR A 44 -9.64 -44.37 36.08
N THR A 45 -8.78 -44.44 35.08
CA THR A 45 -7.95 -43.31 34.74
C THR A 45 -8.84 -42.42 33.84
N ASP A 46 -9.48 -41.46 34.46
CA ASP A 46 -10.04 -40.31 33.72
C ASP A 46 -8.88 -39.62 32.99
N THR A 47 -8.67 -40.00 31.76
CA THR A 47 -7.88 -39.19 30.82
C THR A 47 -8.75 -37.97 30.55
N PRO A 48 -8.32 -36.77 30.96
CA PRO A 48 -9.12 -35.57 30.65
C PRO A 48 -9.29 -35.49 29.13
N THR A 49 -10.52 -35.49 28.68
CA THR A 49 -10.86 -35.21 27.30
C THR A 49 -10.27 -33.82 26.98
N PRO A 50 -9.44 -33.66 25.96
CA PRO A 50 -8.91 -32.35 25.59
C PRO A 50 -10.10 -31.40 25.38
N THR A 51 -10.24 -30.44 26.27
CA THR A 51 -11.25 -29.39 26.15
C THR A 51 -10.80 -28.49 24.98
N THR A 52 -11.64 -28.34 23.96
CA THR A 52 -11.39 -27.36 22.91
C THR A 52 -11.32 -25.97 23.56
N PRO A 53 -10.25 -25.20 23.37
CA PRO A 53 -10.13 -23.87 23.97
C PRO A 53 -11.30 -22.99 23.54
N THR A 54 -11.80 -22.21 24.47
CA THR A 54 -12.84 -21.20 24.19
C THR A 54 -12.30 -20.12 23.24
N SER A 55 -13.18 -19.39 22.56
CA SER A 55 -12.77 -18.25 21.71
C SER A 55 -11.92 -17.26 22.50
N ARG A 56 -12.29 -16.98 23.76
CA ARG A 56 -11.50 -16.12 24.65
C ARG A 56 -10.07 -16.64 24.87
N GLU A 57 -9.89 -17.92 25.20
CA GLU A 57 -8.57 -18.52 25.43
C GLU A 57 -7.72 -18.51 24.14
N ARG A 58 -8.33 -18.72 22.96
CA ARG A 58 -7.65 -18.62 21.68
C ARG A 58 -7.17 -17.20 21.40
N LEU A 59 -8.03 -16.20 21.60
CA LEU A 59 -7.72 -14.78 21.41
C LEU A 59 -6.68 -14.30 22.42
N ALA A 60 -6.82 -14.63 23.70
CA ALA A 60 -5.82 -14.28 24.72
C ALA A 60 -4.44 -14.82 24.34
N SER A 61 -4.36 -16.07 23.87
CA SER A 61 -3.10 -16.65 23.39
C SER A 61 -2.59 -16.03 22.09
N ALA A 62 -3.49 -15.60 21.18
CA ALA A 62 -3.10 -14.99 19.90
C ALA A 62 -2.54 -13.57 20.08
N TYR A 63 -3.00 -12.87 21.10
CA TYR A 63 -2.57 -11.50 21.40
C TYR A 63 -1.71 -11.38 22.67
N ASP A 64 -1.05 -12.49 23.08
CA ASP A 64 -0.09 -12.53 24.19
C ASP A 64 -0.60 -11.86 25.48
N ASP A 65 -1.88 -12.09 25.80
CA ASP A 65 -2.57 -11.47 26.95
C ASP A 65 -2.49 -9.92 26.98
N ARG A 66 -2.40 -9.30 25.80
CA ARG A 66 -2.27 -7.84 25.64
C ARG A 66 -3.43 -7.07 26.27
N PHE A 67 -4.65 -7.62 26.24
CA PHE A 67 -5.87 -6.95 26.67
C PHE A 67 -6.37 -7.53 27.99
N ASP A 68 -6.86 -6.70 28.89
CA ASP A 68 -7.43 -7.12 30.18
C ASP A 68 -8.82 -7.78 29.97
N GLU A 69 -9.58 -7.33 28.98
CA GLU A 69 -10.93 -7.81 28.67
C GLU A 69 -11.07 -8.27 27.21
N TYR A 70 -11.82 -9.37 27.03
CA TYR A 70 -12.16 -9.95 25.72
C TYR A 70 -13.67 -10.04 25.62
N VAL A 71 -14.28 -9.27 24.73
CA VAL A 71 -15.74 -9.16 24.57
C VAL A 71 -16.15 -9.69 23.22
N ASP A 72 -17.01 -10.74 23.20
CA ASP A 72 -17.69 -11.19 21.98
C ASP A 72 -18.87 -10.27 21.70
N VAL A 73 -18.85 -9.59 20.53
CA VAL A 73 -19.88 -8.60 20.16
C VAL A 73 -21.27 -9.21 19.99
N VAL A 74 -21.37 -10.49 19.57
CA VAL A 74 -22.65 -11.18 19.45
C VAL A 74 -23.23 -11.48 20.85
N ALA A 75 -22.39 -11.93 21.77
CA ALA A 75 -22.78 -12.08 23.16
C ALA A 75 -23.16 -10.75 23.82
N ALA A 76 -22.58 -9.63 23.36
CA ALA A 76 -22.92 -8.28 23.79
C ALA A 76 -24.17 -7.70 23.12
N GLY A 77 -24.79 -8.44 22.18
CA GLY A 77 -26.08 -8.10 21.56
C GLY A 77 -26.00 -7.70 20.07
N ALA A 78 -24.85 -7.85 19.40
CA ALA A 78 -24.75 -7.61 17.98
C ALA A 78 -25.43 -8.72 17.16
N SER A 79 -26.12 -8.35 16.08
CA SER A 79 -26.78 -9.30 15.16
C SER A 79 -25.80 -9.67 14.03
N PRO A 80 -25.41 -10.95 13.86
CA PRO A 80 -24.43 -11.38 12.87
C PRO A 80 -25.02 -11.60 11.47
N ASP A 81 -26.31 -11.27 11.23
CA ASP A 81 -27.02 -11.47 9.96
C ASP A 81 -27.27 -10.15 9.20
N GLY A 82 -26.77 -9.01 9.70
CA GLY A 82 -26.96 -7.70 9.12
C GLY A 82 -28.39 -7.13 9.24
N SER A 83 -29.27 -7.75 10.01
CA SER A 83 -30.67 -7.32 10.18
C SER A 83 -30.79 -5.98 10.89
N GLU A 84 -29.92 -5.73 11.88
CA GLU A 84 -29.89 -4.50 12.68
C GLU A 84 -28.50 -3.84 12.70
N PRO A 85 -28.43 -2.50 12.80
CA PRO A 85 -27.14 -1.82 13.00
C PRO A 85 -26.54 -2.18 14.35
N ILE A 86 -25.22 -2.36 14.37
CA ILE A 86 -24.47 -2.73 15.58
C ILE A 86 -23.63 -1.60 16.18
N ASP A 87 -23.81 -0.37 15.67
CA ASP A 87 -23.04 0.82 16.09
C ASP A 87 -23.05 0.97 17.62
N ASP A 88 -24.21 0.96 18.26
CA ASP A 88 -24.37 1.09 19.72
C ASP A 88 -23.67 -0.02 20.51
N VAL A 89 -23.55 -1.22 19.94
CA VAL A 89 -22.82 -2.33 20.55
C VAL A 89 -21.33 -2.06 20.47
N LEU A 90 -20.84 -1.72 19.27
CA LEU A 90 -19.42 -1.45 19.06
C LEU A 90 -18.93 -0.24 19.88
N GLU A 91 -19.69 0.87 19.91
CA GLU A 91 -19.35 2.05 20.73
C GLU A 91 -19.25 1.73 22.23
N ARG A 92 -19.99 0.74 22.70
CA ARG A 92 -19.96 0.31 24.10
C ARG A 92 -18.81 -0.64 24.43
N VAL A 93 -18.45 -1.53 23.48
CA VAL A 93 -17.49 -2.62 23.75
C VAL A 93 -16.06 -2.31 23.30
N VAL A 94 -15.87 -1.36 22.38
CA VAL A 94 -14.54 -0.88 22.02
C VAL A 94 -14.12 0.16 23.05
N ALA A 95 -13.43 -0.29 24.09
CA ALA A 95 -13.06 0.47 25.27
C ALA A 95 -11.59 0.23 25.64
N ASP A 96 -11.07 1.00 26.60
CA ASP A 96 -9.70 0.83 27.07
C ASP A 96 -9.44 -0.60 27.53
N ASP A 97 -8.23 -1.09 27.26
CA ASP A 97 -7.74 -2.42 27.63
C ASP A 97 -8.62 -3.61 27.18
N THR A 98 -9.46 -3.37 26.13
CA THR A 98 -10.47 -4.34 25.67
C THR A 98 -10.22 -4.75 24.22
N LEU A 99 -10.28 -6.07 23.97
CA LEU A 99 -10.43 -6.62 22.62
C LEU A 99 -11.90 -6.98 22.36
N ALA A 100 -12.56 -6.23 21.47
CA ALA A 100 -13.87 -6.54 20.93
C ALA A 100 -13.73 -7.52 19.76
N TYR A 101 -14.14 -8.78 19.98
CA TYR A 101 -14.10 -9.85 18.99
C TYR A 101 -15.40 -9.94 18.22
N VAL A 102 -15.29 -9.98 16.90
CA VAL A 102 -16.42 -10.06 15.96
C VAL A 102 -16.42 -11.44 15.29
N PRO A 103 -17.28 -12.37 15.69
CA PRO A 103 -17.41 -13.69 15.06
C PRO A 103 -17.76 -13.61 13.57
N ALA A 104 -17.65 -14.72 12.86
CA ALA A 104 -18.09 -14.84 11.47
C ALA A 104 -19.55 -14.37 11.29
N GLY A 105 -19.78 -13.54 10.27
CA GLY A 105 -21.11 -12.96 10.00
C GLY A 105 -21.08 -11.73 9.11
N THR A 106 -22.26 -11.21 8.85
CA THR A 106 -22.46 -9.93 8.18
C THR A 106 -23.04 -8.93 9.16
N TYR A 107 -22.35 -7.83 9.39
CA TYR A 107 -22.72 -6.82 10.38
C TYR A 107 -23.02 -5.49 9.72
N ARG A 108 -24.20 -4.96 9.99
CA ARG A 108 -24.61 -3.65 9.48
C ARG A 108 -24.12 -2.56 10.42
N VAL A 109 -23.38 -1.59 9.85
CA VAL A 109 -22.87 -0.42 10.56
C VAL A 109 -23.32 0.84 9.81
N ASN A 110 -23.90 1.82 10.51
CA ASN A 110 -24.31 3.08 9.90
C ASN A 110 -23.13 4.05 9.77
N SER A 111 -22.51 4.41 10.91
CA SER A 111 -21.31 5.24 10.98
C SER A 111 -20.74 5.13 12.40
N LEU A 112 -19.76 4.25 12.56
CA LEU A 112 -19.12 4.02 13.85
C LEU A 112 -18.13 5.16 14.18
N ARG A 113 -18.18 5.67 15.41
CA ARG A 113 -17.20 6.62 15.94
C ARG A 113 -16.69 6.19 17.31
N VAL A 114 -15.40 5.88 17.39
CA VAL A 114 -14.69 5.56 18.62
C VAL A 114 -13.67 6.66 18.89
N GLU A 115 -13.67 7.24 20.08
CA GLU A 115 -12.78 8.34 20.44
C GLU A 115 -12.00 8.07 21.70
N GLY A 116 -10.70 8.37 21.67
CA GLY A 116 -9.85 8.52 22.83
C GLY A 116 -9.48 7.23 23.56
N VAL A 117 -9.77 6.04 22.99
CA VAL A 117 -9.46 4.75 23.63
C VAL A 117 -7.97 4.42 23.57
N GLU A 118 -7.51 3.71 24.59
CA GLU A 118 -6.12 3.24 24.75
C GLU A 118 -6.09 1.73 24.89
N ASN A 119 -5.12 1.06 24.26
CA ASN A 119 -4.95 -0.39 24.25
C ASN A 119 -6.25 -1.13 23.89
N ALA A 120 -6.88 -0.75 22.77
CA ALA A 120 -8.15 -1.32 22.35
C ALA A 120 -8.01 -2.07 21.03
N GLY A 121 -8.80 -3.13 20.84
CA GLY A 121 -8.86 -3.90 19.60
C GLY A 121 -10.29 -4.12 19.11
N LEU A 122 -10.50 -3.99 17.81
CA LEU A 122 -11.68 -4.47 17.10
C LEU A 122 -11.20 -5.51 16.09
N VAL A 123 -11.43 -6.79 16.39
CA VAL A 123 -10.84 -7.93 15.67
C VAL A 123 -11.91 -8.90 15.22
N ALA A 124 -11.89 -9.25 13.95
CA ALA A 124 -12.83 -10.20 13.35
C ALA A 124 -12.26 -11.63 13.30
N GLU A 125 -13.13 -12.61 13.06
CA GLU A 125 -12.72 -14.02 12.88
C GLU A 125 -11.75 -14.16 11.70
N SER A 126 -12.16 -13.64 10.52
CA SER A 126 -11.30 -13.51 9.33
C SER A 126 -11.97 -12.60 8.30
N PRO A 127 -11.22 -12.02 7.35
CA PRO A 127 -11.80 -11.19 6.29
C PRO A 127 -12.77 -11.97 5.38
N ASP A 128 -12.56 -13.27 5.21
CA ASP A 128 -13.43 -14.10 4.36
C ASP A 128 -14.78 -14.42 5.01
N GLU A 129 -14.84 -14.40 6.34
CA GLU A 129 -16.00 -14.81 7.11
C GLU A 129 -16.73 -13.65 7.79
N THR A 130 -16.09 -12.47 7.92
CA THR A 130 -16.64 -11.34 8.66
C THR A 130 -16.72 -10.08 7.81
N SER A 131 -17.92 -9.62 7.53
CA SER A 131 -18.16 -8.44 6.71
C SER A 131 -18.86 -7.33 7.49
N LEU A 132 -18.36 -6.09 7.35
CA LEU A 132 -19.06 -4.87 7.74
C LEU A 132 -19.72 -4.25 6.51
N VAL A 133 -21.04 -4.07 6.56
CA VAL A 133 -21.83 -3.49 5.47
C VAL A 133 -22.38 -2.13 5.89
N PRO A 134 -22.26 -1.06 5.06
CA PRO A 134 -22.89 0.21 5.35
C PRO A 134 -24.43 0.09 5.43
N GLY A 135 -25.00 0.53 6.54
CA GLY A 135 -26.45 0.58 6.73
C GLY A 135 -27.10 1.83 6.12
N ARG A 136 -26.30 2.78 5.67
CA ARG A 136 -26.70 4.04 5.05
C ARG A 136 -25.84 4.37 3.84
N PRO A 137 -26.37 5.07 2.83
CA PRO A 137 -25.56 5.57 1.72
C PRO A 137 -24.40 6.43 2.20
N ALA A 138 -23.28 6.38 1.47
CA ALA A 138 -22.08 7.14 1.78
C ALA A 138 -22.34 8.65 1.94
N VAL A 139 -23.18 9.23 1.07
CA VAL A 139 -23.57 10.64 1.12
C VAL A 139 -24.25 11.03 2.43
N ASP A 140 -25.08 10.15 3.00
CA ASP A 140 -25.82 10.40 4.24
C ASP A 140 -24.96 10.38 5.50
N ILE A 141 -23.79 9.73 5.41
CA ILE A 141 -22.79 9.65 6.48
C ILE A 141 -21.57 10.55 6.23
N GLY A 142 -21.64 11.45 5.24
CA GLY A 142 -20.55 12.34 4.88
C GLY A 142 -19.27 11.59 4.44
N HIS A 143 -19.41 10.38 3.88
CA HIS A 143 -18.33 9.46 3.51
C HIS A 143 -17.43 9.02 4.68
N GLN A 144 -17.97 9.01 5.91
CA GLN A 144 -17.26 8.57 7.10
C GLN A 144 -17.92 7.31 7.66
N PHE A 145 -17.35 6.16 7.34
CA PHE A 145 -17.92 4.86 7.71
C PHE A 145 -17.43 4.40 9.09
N LEU A 146 -16.11 4.27 9.26
CA LEU A 146 -15.50 3.92 10.53
C LEU A 146 -14.51 5.03 10.94
N GLN A 147 -14.63 5.51 12.16
CA GLN A 147 -13.81 6.61 12.66
C GLN A 147 -13.20 6.23 14.01
N PHE A 148 -11.88 6.09 14.04
CA PHE A 148 -11.08 5.80 15.24
C PHE A 148 -10.19 7.02 15.50
N HIS A 149 -10.64 7.93 16.37
CA HIS A 149 -10.00 9.22 16.58
C HIS A 149 -9.36 9.35 17.96
N GLY A 150 -8.12 9.83 18.02
CA GLY A 150 -7.38 9.98 19.28
C GLY A 150 -7.06 8.67 19.98
N VAL A 151 -7.04 7.57 19.23
CA VAL A 151 -6.72 6.24 19.72
C VAL A 151 -5.21 6.07 19.96
N SER A 152 -4.85 5.16 20.84
CA SER A 152 -3.47 4.76 21.15
C SER A 152 -3.42 3.25 21.36
N ASP A 153 -2.35 2.61 20.91
CA ASP A 153 -2.20 1.16 20.97
C ASP A 153 -3.43 0.41 20.42
N PHE A 154 -3.95 0.91 19.29
CA PHE A 154 -5.21 0.44 18.70
C PHE A 154 -4.99 -0.64 17.63
N LEU A 155 -5.86 -1.65 17.63
CA LEU A 155 -5.85 -2.72 16.62
C LEU A 155 -7.19 -2.80 15.88
N PHE A 156 -7.15 -2.80 14.54
CA PHE A 156 -8.30 -3.09 13.66
C PHE A 156 -7.89 -4.18 12.68
N GLU A 157 -8.51 -5.38 12.78
CA GLU A 157 -7.99 -6.55 12.08
C GLU A 157 -9.09 -7.52 11.62
N GLY A 158 -8.92 -8.09 10.42
CA GLY A 158 -9.66 -9.26 9.97
C GLY A 158 -11.01 -9.00 9.31
N PHE A 159 -11.26 -7.81 8.72
CA PHE A 159 -12.57 -7.44 8.17
C PHE A 159 -12.61 -7.37 6.65
N THR A 160 -13.76 -7.72 6.08
CA THR A 160 -14.19 -7.22 4.77
C THR A 160 -15.14 -6.03 4.95
N LEU A 161 -14.81 -4.88 4.33
CA LEU A 161 -15.69 -3.73 4.17
C LEU A 161 -16.44 -3.91 2.84
N ASP A 162 -17.73 -4.22 2.90
CA ASP A 162 -18.50 -4.59 1.70
C ASP A 162 -19.32 -3.41 1.16
N TYR A 163 -18.82 -2.80 0.10
CA TYR A 163 -19.40 -1.64 -0.59
C TYR A 163 -20.11 -2.00 -1.90
N ARG A 164 -20.45 -3.29 -2.11
CA ARG A 164 -21.14 -3.74 -3.34
C ARG A 164 -22.59 -3.25 -3.47
N ALA A 165 -23.22 -2.84 -2.39
CA ALA A 165 -24.55 -2.24 -2.47
C ALA A 165 -24.48 -0.83 -3.10
N SER A 166 -25.52 -0.47 -3.87
CA SER A 166 -25.57 0.84 -4.52
C SER A 166 -25.47 2.00 -3.53
N GLY A 167 -24.53 2.92 -3.76
CA GLY A 167 -24.26 4.07 -2.88
C GLY A 167 -23.57 3.71 -1.57
N ALA A 168 -23.23 2.44 -1.35
CA ALA A 168 -22.44 2.02 -0.20
C ALA A 168 -20.98 2.50 -0.32
N GLY A 169 -20.35 2.80 0.80
CA GLY A 169 -18.97 3.24 0.86
C GLY A 169 -18.70 4.15 2.05
N GLY A 170 -17.50 4.62 2.14
CA GLY A 170 -17.08 5.57 3.16
C GLY A 170 -15.68 5.28 3.69
N ALA A 171 -15.03 6.30 4.24
CA ALA A 171 -13.69 6.19 4.74
C ALA A 171 -13.64 5.43 6.08
N THR A 172 -12.66 4.54 6.19
CA THR A 172 -12.14 4.08 7.47
C THR A 172 -11.01 5.03 7.87
N GLN A 173 -11.17 5.73 9.00
CA GLN A 173 -10.22 6.75 9.48
C GLN A 173 -9.58 6.30 10.78
N VAL A 174 -8.24 6.34 10.83
CA VAL A 174 -7.47 6.15 12.07
C VAL A 174 -6.61 7.39 12.30
N PHE A 175 -7.00 8.20 13.28
CA PHE A 175 -6.26 9.38 13.73
C PHE A 175 -5.72 9.09 15.12
N SER A 176 -4.50 8.60 15.17
CA SER A 176 -3.90 8.14 16.43
C SER A 176 -3.09 9.23 17.12
N ARG A 177 -3.00 9.11 18.43
CA ARG A 177 -2.04 9.82 19.30
C ARG A 177 -0.95 8.89 19.87
N GLY A 178 -1.02 7.60 19.57
CA GLY A 178 -0.06 6.56 19.91
C GLY A 178 0.05 5.57 18.77
N ASP A 179 0.60 4.41 19.03
CA ASP A 179 0.75 3.36 18.04
C ASP A 179 -0.62 2.81 17.58
N PHE A 180 -0.67 2.29 16.37
CA PHE A 180 -1.82 1.52 15.91
C PHE A 180 -1.43 0.47 14.85
N ALA A 181 -2.29 -0.52 14.68
CA ALA A 181 -2.20 -1.46 13.57
C ALA A 181 -3.57 -1.64 12.88
N VAL A 182 -3.54 -1.65 11.55
CA VAL A 182 -4.67 -2.08 10.68
C VAL A 182 -4.16 -3.26 9.87
N ARG A 183 -4.76 -4.44 10.01
CA ARG A 183 -4.26 -5.66 9.38
C ARG A 183 -5.37 -6.48 8.74
N ASP A 184 -5.03 -7.17 7.65
CA ASP A 184 -5.91 -8.14 7.02
C ASP A 184 -7.33 -7.58 6.76
N VAL A 185 -7.39 -6.39 6.14
CA VAL A 185 -8.65 -5.71 5.83
C VAL A 185 -8.85 -5.62 4.31
N SER A 186 -9.99 -6.11 3.83
CA SER A 186 -10.37 -6.07 2.42
C SER A 186 -11.52 -5.09 2.17
N VAL A 187 -11.50 -4.37 1.06
CA VAL A 187 -12.62 -3.58 0.55
C VAL A 187 -13.17 -4.28 -0.69
N ARG A 188 -14.44 -4.63 -0.68
CA ARG A 188 -15.16 -5.19 -1.84
C ARG A 188 -16.18 -4.19 -2.34
N GLY A 189 -16.20 -3.97 -3.65
CA GLY A 189 -17.06 -2.98 -4.29
C GLY A 189 -16.37 -1.64 -4.51
N THR A 190 -16.85 -0.94 -5.51
CA THR A 190 -16.27 0.32 -5.99
C THR A 190 -16.67 1.48 -5.08
N MET A 191 -15.69 2.29 -4.66
CA MET A 191 -15.97 3.53 -3.94
C MET A 191 -16.89 4.44 -4.77
N PRO A 192 -18.02 4.92 -4.19
CA PRO A 192 -19.01 5.67 -4.94
C PRO A 192 -18.44 7.01 -5.42
N ASP A 193 -18.92 7.44 -6.60
CA ASP A 193 -18.70 8.80 -7.10
C ASP A 193 -19.74 9.73 -6.51
N GLU A 194 -19.38 10.38 -5.44
CA GLU A 194 -20.21 11.45 -4.97
C GLU A 194 -19.33 12.68 -4.82
N SER A 195 -19.77 13.76 -5.43
CA SER A 195 -19.08 15.04 -5.47
C SER A 195 -19.06 15.72 -4.10
N LEU A 196 -18.48 15.06 -3.11
CA LEU A 196 -18.20 15.70 -1.84
C LEU A 196 -16.98 16.60 -1.94
N PRO A 197 -16.98 17.71 -1.23
CA PRO A 197 -15.78 18.54 -1.11
C PRO A 197 -14.66 17.73 -0.44
N GLY A 198 -13.52 17.65 -1.09
CA GLY A 198 -12.35 16.91 -0.64
C GLY A 198 -12.06 15.67 -1.50
N ASN A 199 -11.09 14.88 -1.06
CA ASN A 199 -10.76 13.61 -1.68
C ASN A 199 -11.33 12.50 -0.81
N PRO A 200 -12.47 11.87 -1.17
CA PRO A 200 -12.94 10.69 -0.47
C PRO A 200 -11.87 9.61 -0.55
N ALA A 201 -11.58 8.94 0.54
CA ALA A 201 -10.58 7.88 0.59
C ALA A 201 -11.21 6.61 1.14
N ALA A 202 -10.77 5.43 0.68
CA ALA A 202 -11.17 4.19 1.30
C ALA A 202 -10.60 4.10 2.73
N PHE A 203 -9.34 4.48 2.89
CA PHE A 203 -8.70 4.61 4.20
C PHE A 203 -8.01 5.95 4.36
N ARG A 204 -8.04 6.50 5.58
CA ARG A 204 -7.29 7.68 5.94
C ARG A 204 -6.56 7.51 7.28
N PHE A 205 -5.27 7.84 7.29
CA PHE A 205 -4.39 7.64 8.43
C PHE A 205 -3.66 8.94 8.79
N ASP A 206 -3.61 9.24 10.11
CA ASP A 206 -2.81 10.31 10.67
C ASP A 206 -2.21 9.82 12.02
N VAL A 207 -0.91 9.57 12.09
CA VAL A 207 -0.18 9.40 13.37
C VAL A 207 0.22 10.80 13.84
N ARG A 208 -0.37 11.30 14.93
CA ARG A 208 -0.27 12.71 15.31
C ARG A 208 0.85 13.03 16.29
N GLU A 209 1.44 12.01 16.92
CA GLU A 209 2.60 12.13 17.79
C GLU A 209 3.87 11.66 17.07
N GLU A 210 4.96 12.44 17.19
CA GLU A 210 6.22 12.19 16.47
C GLU A 210 6.89 10.86 16.86
N SER A 211 6.68 10.40 18.10
CA SER A 211 7.26 9.16 18.61
C SER A 211 6.45 7.91 18.30
N ALA A 212 5.25 8.06 17.75
CA ALA A 212 4.33 6.95 17.52
C ALA A 212 4.45 6.39 16.09
N THR A 213 4.09 5.11 15.97
CA THR A 213 4.10 4.37 14.71
C THR A 213 2.73 3.78 14.41
N GLY A 214 2.25 3.99 13.18
CA GLY A 214 1.11 3.28 12.62
C GLY A 214 1.58 2.20 11.65
N THR A 215 1.00 1.01 11.71
CA THR A 215 1.24 -0.07 10.75
C THR A 215 -0.05 -0.39 10.00
N VAL A 216 0.03 -0.44 8.68
CA VAL A 216 -1.07 -0.82 7.78
C VAL A 216 -0.56 -1.99 6.94
N GLU A 217 -1.05 -3.19 7.22
CA GLU A 217 -0.51 -4.44 6.68
C GLU A 217 -1.61 -5.26 6.00
N HIS A 218 -1.34 -5.81 4.81
CA HIS A 218 -2.26 -6.64 4.03
C HIS A 218 -3.65 -5.99 3.81
N VAL A 219 -3.68 -4.69 3.54
CA VAL A 219 -4.91 -4.02 3.15
C VAL A 219 -5.13 -4.19 1.65
N VAL A 220 -6.28 -4.76 1.28
CA VAL A 220 -6.65 -5.05 -0.11
C VAL A 220 -7.82 -4.15 -0.53
N ALA A 221 -7.61 -3.27 -1.52
CA ALA A 221 -8.62 -2.36 -2.07
C ALA A 221 -8.44 -2.29 -3.60
N THR A 222 -8.88 -3.34 -4.29
CA THR A 222 -8.62 -3.53 -5.73
C THR A 222 -9.82 -3.21 -6.63
N ASP A 223 -11.02 -3.10 -6.08
CA ASP A 223 -12.23 -2.71 -6.84
C ASP A 223 -12.30 -1.20 -7.12
N GLY A 224 -11.44 -0.43 -6.47
CA GLY A 224 -11.13 0.96 -6.77
C GLY A 224 -12.25 1.96 -6.55
N GLY A 225 -12.29 2.98 -7.40
CA GLY A 225 -13.27 4.06 -7.38
C GLY A 225 -13.95 4.28 -8.73
N HIS A 226 -15.08 4.99 -8.70
CA HIS A 226 -15.88 5.28 -9.90
C HIS A 226 -15.09 6.08 -10.95
N ASP A 227 -15.26 5.73 -12.24
CA ASP A 227 -14.66 6.50 -13.35
C ASP A 227 -15.22 7.92 -13.39
N GLY A 228 -14.36 8.92 -13.51
CA GLY A 228 -14.69 10.33 -13.38
C GLY A 228 -14.69 10.87 -11.95
N GLY A 229 -14.57 10.00 -10.97
CA GLY A 229 -14.57 10.33 -9.54
C GLY A 229 -13.28 10.93 -9.00
N ASN A 230 -13.20 11.03 -7.69
CA ASN A 230 -12.05 11.62 -6.97
C ASN A 230 -11.55 10.73 -5.82
N ALA A 231 -11.99 9.47 -5.76
CA ALA A 231 -11.63 8.57 -4.68
C ALA A 231 -10.13 8.24 -4.67
N VAL A 232 -9.57 8.18 -3.46
CA VAL A 232 -8.20 7.77 -3.15
C VAL A 232 -8.26 6.41 -2.44
N GLY A 233 -7.33 5.51 -2.71
CA GLY A 233 -7.22 4.26 -1.96
C GLY A 233 -6.81 4.51 -0.51
N LEU A 234 -5.55 4.79 -0.29
CA LEU A 234 -4.95 5.07 1.02
C LEU A 234 -4.50 6.54 1.08
N TYR A 235 -4.95 7.29 2.07
CA TYR A 235 -4.62 8.70 2.22
C TYR A 235 -3.93 8.98 3.56
N VAL A 236 -2.77 9.63 3.49
CA VAL A 236 -2.07 10.15 4.68
C VAL A 236 -2.31 11.65 4.77
N GLY A 237 -2.92 12.09 5.86
CA GLY A 237 -3.30 13.50 6.05
C GLY A 237 -2.13 14.41 6.44
N ALA A 238 -2.33 15.73 6.31
CA ALA A 238 -1.30 16.72 6.68
C ALA A 238 -0.99 16.75 8.18
N ALA A 239 -1.86 16.20 9.02
CA ALA A 239 -1.66 16.14 10.47
C ALA A 239 -0.74 14.97 10.92
N HIS A 240 -0.30 14.13 9.98
CA HIS A 240 0.64 13.05 10.25
C HIS A 240 2.02 13.60 10.61
N ALA A 241 2.53 13.18 11.76
CA ALA A 241 3.78 13.67 12.36
C ALA A 241 4.76 12.55 12.75
N GLY A 242 4.26 11.36 13.05
CA GLY A 242 5.05 10.20 13.44
C GLY A 242 5.54 9.37 12.26
N THR A 243 5.59 8.06 12.43
CA THR A 243 5.94 7.10 11.36
C THR A 243 4.70 6.32 10.93
N LEU A 244 4.54 6.10 9.63
CA LEU A 244 3.49 5.26 9.08
C LEU A 244 4.09 4.25 8.11
N GLU A 245 3.84 2.97 8.37
CA GLU A 245 4.32 1.85 7.56
C GLU A 245 3.15 1.20 6.81
N PHE A 246 3.24 1.12 5.48
CA PHE A 246 2.38 0.30 4.62
C PHE A 246 3.15 -0.95 4.21
N VAL A 247 2.62 -2.12 4.55
CA VAL A 247 3.30 -3.40 4.32
C VAL A 247 2.39 -4.31 3.51
N ASP A 248 2.89 -4.77 2.36
CA ASP A 248 2.21 -5.73 1.49
C ASP A 248 0.74 -5.39 1.20
N CYS A 249 0.45 -4.09 0.97
CA CYS A 249 -0.88 -3.64 0.59
C CYS A 249 -1.15 -3.80 -0.91
N GLU A 250 -2.41 -4.09 -1.29
CA GLU A 250 -2.84 -4.19 -2.68
C GLU A 250 -3.90 -3.12 -2.98
N VAL A 251 -3.58 -2.14 -3.84
CA VAL A 251 -4.44 -0.99 -4.10
C VAL A 251 -4.53 -0.70 -5.60
N SER A 252 -5.72 -0.82 -6.17
CA SER A 252 -5.89 -0.69 -7.62
C SER A 252 -7.15 0.07 -8.02
N ASN A 253 -7.13 0.60 -9.25
CA ASN A 253 -8.30 1.13 -9.95
C ASN A 253 -8.94 2.37 -9.29
N PHE A 254 -8.15 3.19 -8.62
CA PHE A 254 -8.65 4.46 -8.09
C PHE A 254 -8.50 5.61 -9.11
N PRO A 255 -9.53 6.47 -9.27
CA PRO A 255 -9.47 7.61 -10.17
C PRO A 255 -8.46 8.69 -9.74
N ASN A 256 -8.08 8.70 -8.48
CA ASN A 256 -7.05 9.58 -7.94
C ASN A 256 -5.77 8.77 -7.65
N ASN A 257 -5.22 8.78 -6.45
CA ASN A 257 -4.02 8.00 -6.12
C ASN A 257 -4.40 6.65 -5.49
N GLY A 258 -3.59 5.63 -5.73
CA GLY A 258 -3.60 4.43 -4.92
C GLY A 258 -3.18 4.75 -3.48
N LEU A 259 -1.94 5.21 -3.30
CA LEU A 259 -1.46 5.78 -2.05
C LEU A 259 -1.16 7.28 -2.23
N TYR A 260 -1.84 8.14 -1.48
CA TYR A 260 -1.58 9.58 -1.39
C TYR A 260 -0.90 9.91 -0.06
N ALA A 261 0.43 9.95 -0.05
CA ALA A 261 1.24 10.18 1.15
C ALA A 261 2.18 11.40 1.02
N SER A 262 1.73 12.45 0.33
CA SER A 262 2.52 13.69 0.22
C SER A 262 1.91 14.89 0.92
N ALA A 263 0.78 14.72 1.62
CA ALA A 263 0.21 15.83 2.36
C ALA A 263 1.03 16.21 3.62
N PRO A 264 1.67 15.26 4.33
CA PRO A 264 2.51 15.62 5.48
C PRO A 264 3.66 16.56 5.14
N GLY A 265 4.30 16.38 3.98
CA GLY A 265 5.43 17.20 3.54
C GLY A 265 5.06 18.55 2.91
N ARG A 266 3.79 18.97 2.91
CA ARG A 266 3.37 20.24 2.30
C ARG A 266 3.88 21.45 3.07
N ASP A 267 4.27 22.51 2.32
CA ASP A 267 4.72 23.79 2.85
C ASP A 267 3.76 24.95 2.59
N ASP A 268 2.60 24.70 1.98
CA ASP A 268 1.68 25.79 1.71
C ASP A 268 1.07 26.36 3.01
N GLU A 269 0.90 27.68 3.07
CA GLU A 269 0.44 28.38 4.28
C GLU A 269 -0.96 27.94 4.75
N ALA A 270 -1.79 27.45 3.84
CA ALA A 270 -3.16 27.06 4.14
C ALA A 270 -3.27 25.66 4.76
N LEU A 271 -2.33 24.76 4.41
CA LEU A 271 -2.36 23.35 4.81
C LEU A 271 -0.95 22.82 5.09
N ARG A 272 -0.19 23.49 5.94
CA ARG A 272 1.16 23.07 6.29
C ARG A 272 1.14 21.68 6.96
N GLY A 273 1.89 20.75 6.36
CA GLY A 273 2.04 19.41 6.90
C GLY A 273 3.03 19.34 8.05
N ARG A 274 2.88 18.30 8.88
CA ARG A 274 3.75 18.05 10.04
C ARG A 274 4.98 17.18 9.73
N ASP A 275 5.14 16.82 8.46
CA ASP A 275 6.29 16.11 7.90
C ASP A 275 6.56 14.71 8.50
N GLY A 276 5.52 14.01 8.96
CA GLY A 276 5.65 12.63 9.42
C GLY A 276 6.11 11.71 8.30
N THR A 277 6.97 10.75 8.63
CA THR A 277 7.63 9.85 7.68
C THR A 277 6.71 8.71 7.25
N VAL A 278 6.78 8.32 5.97
CA VAL A 278 5.98 7.24 5.40
C VAL A 278 6.87 6.20 4.73
N HIS A 279 6.74 4.95 5.15
CA HIS A 279 7.44 3.81 4.57
C HIS A 279 6.46 2.87 3.87
N VAL A 280 6.74 2.55 2.61
CA VAL A 280 6.01 1.54 1.84
C VAL A 280 6.94 0.37 1.60
N ARG A 281 6.54 -0.82 2.03
CA ARG A 281 7.32 -2.06 1.87
C ARG A 281 6.47 -3.16 1.25
N GLY A 282 6.94 -3.70 0.13
CA GLY A 282 6.18 -4.69 -0.63
C GLY A 282 4.88 -4.13 -1.16
N GLY A 283 3.99 -5.01 -1.53
CA GLY A 283 2.66 -4.70 -2.03
C GLY A 283 2.58 -4.41 -3.53
N HIS A 284 1.34 -4.31 -4.00
CA HIS A 284 1.01 -4.14 -5.41
C HIS A 284 0.05 -2.96 -5.61
N TYR A 285 0.50 -1.96 -6.35
CA TYR A 285 -0.27 -0.75 -6.65
C TYR A 285 -0.49 -0.66 -8.15
N ALA A 286 -1.75 -0.84 -8.62
CA ALA A 286 -2.01 -0.97 -10.04
C ALA A 286 -3.13 -0.08 -10.56
N ASN A 287 -2.95 0.47 -11.75
CA ASN A 287 -4.00 1.17 -12.51
C ASN A 287 -4.70 2.29 -11.73
N ASN A 288 -3.95 3.02 -10.90
CA ASN A 288 -4.43 4.23 -10.23
C ASN A 288 -4.01 5.46 -11.04
N ASN A 289 -4.92 6.42 -11.23
CA ASN A 289 -4.74 7.45 -12.25
C ASN A 289 -3.66 8.51 -11.93
N ILE A 290 -3.78 9.25 -10.82
CA ILE A 290 -2.87 10.38 -10.57
C ILE A 290 -1.46 9.91 -10.18
N ALA A 291 -1.35 8.88 -9.38
CA ALA A 291 -0.16 8.10 -9.12
C ALA A 291 -0.54 6.80 -8.40
N ASN A 292 0.18 5.72 -8.66
CA ASN A 292 0.00 4.50 -7.89
C ASN A 292 0.54 4.69 -6.46
N VAL A 293 1.77 5.19 -6.32
CA VAL A 293 2.35 5.59 -5.04
C VAL A 293 2.81 7.03 -5.12
N ARG A 294 2.44 7.87 -4.15
CA ARG A 294 2.84 9.27 -4.08
C ARG A 294 3.40 9.61 -2.71
N LEU A 295 4.70 9.88 -2.64
CA LEU A 295 5.44 10.25 -1.43
C LEU A 295 5.82 11.73 -1.45
N GLY A 296 6.03 12.33 -0.27
CA GLY A 296 6.39 13.74 -0.23
C GLY A 296 6.81 14.28 1.14
N SER A 297 7.01 13.45 2.15
CA SER A 297 7.59 13.83 3.43
C SER A 297 9.04 13.35 3.56
N THR A 298 9.79 14.02 4.43
CA THR A 298 11.22 13.78 4.64
C THR A 298 11.50 12.30 4.98
N ASP A 299 12.57 11.76 4.40
CA ASP A 299 13.09 10.41 4.64
C ASP A 299 12.07 9.26 4.39
N SER A 300 11.00 9.54 3.64
CA SER A 300 10.03 8.52 3.24
C SER A 300 10.63 7.52 2.27
N THR A 301 10.14 6.29 2.28
CA THR A 301 10.71 5.23 1.43
C THR A 301 9.64 4.42 0.70
N ALA A 302 10.00 3.92 -0.50
CA ALA A 302 9.30 2.82 -1.17
C ALA A 302 10.32 1.71 -1.44
N ARG A 303 10.10 0.49 -0.92
CA ARG A 303 11.02 -0.65 -1.03
C ARG A 303 10.27 -1.94 -1.37
N ASP A 304 10.83 -2.72 -2.28
CA ASP A 304 10.23 -3.98 -2.73
C ASP A 304 8.80 -3.82 -3.31
N VAL A 305 8.47 -2.64 -3.84
CA VAL A 305 7.10 -2.29 -4.29
C VAL A 305 6.94 -2.61 -5.77
N THR A 306 5.85 -3.30 -6.11
CA THR A 306 5.42 -3.50 -7.50
C THR A 306 4.36 -2.47 -7.89
N VAL A 307 4.65 -1.69 -8.93
CA VAL A 307 3.76 -0.68 -9.49
C VAL A 307 3.45 -0.99 -10.94
N VAL A 308 2.17 -1.10 -11.28
CA VAL A 308 1.74 -1.45 -12.63
C VAL A 308 0.71 -0.44 -13.16
N VAL A 309 0.91 0.04 -14.37
CA VAL A 309 -0.09 0.76 -15.16
C VAL A 309 -0.15 0.07 -16.51
N ASP A 310 -0.89 -1.01 -16.64
CA ASP A 310 -1.00 -1.83 -17.85
C ASP A 310 -2.35 -1.73 -18.53
N GLU A 311 -3.34 -1.17 -17.85
CA GLU A 311 -4.65 -0.83 -18.37
C GLU A 311 -4.93 0.67 -18.17
N ARG A 312 -5.94 1.18 -18.87
CA ARG A 312 -6.38 2.56 -18.67
C ARG A 312 -7.05 2.71 -17.30
N PRO A 313 -6.47 3.45 -16.34
CA PRO A 313 -7.11 3.69 -15.04
C PRO A 313 -8.44 4.44 -15.15
N PRO A 314 -9.30 4.39 -14.13
CA PRO A 314 -10.44 5.31 -14.03
C PRO A 314 -9.99 6.76 -14.09
N SER A 315 -10.72 7.61 -14.82
CA SER A 315 -10.37 9.02 -14.96
C SER A 315 -10.64 9.80 -13.66
N HIS A 316 -9.81 10.82 -13.40
CA HIS A 316 -10.04 11.80 -12.35
C HIS A 316 -10.71 13.05 -12.92
N ALA A 317 -11.95 13.31 -12.57
CA ALA A 317 -12.73 14.41 -13.14
C ALA A 317 -12.68 14.46 -14.69
N GLY A 318 -12.70 13.31 -15.34
CA GLY A 318 -12.61 13.16 -16.79
C GLY A 318 -11.20 13.27 -17.38
N ALA A 319 -10.16 13.52 -16.56
CA ALA A 319 -8.77 13.62 -17.01
C ALA A 319 -7.98 12.33 -16.74
N MET A 320 -7.11 11.97 -17.69
CA MET A 320 -6.11 10.92 -17.54
C MET A 320 -4.76 11.54 -17.21
N ASN A 321 -4.03 10.95 -16.26
CA ASN A 321 -2.80 11.53 -15.76
C ASN A 321 -1.94 10.49 -15.01
N ALA A 322 -1.92 9.26 -15.51
CA ALA A 322 -1.32 8.14 -14.84
C ALA A 322 0.19 8.31 -14.61
N ARG A 323 0.64 7.93 -13.43
CA ARG A 323 2.05 7.81 -13.05
C ARG A 323 2.25 6.55 -12.22
N GLY A 324 3.40 5.95 -12.35
CA GLY A 324 3.82 4.90 -11.41
C GLY A 324 4.06 5.48 -10.02
N ILE A 325 5.30 5.83 -9.69
CA ILE A 325 5.66 6.50 -8.44
C ILE A 325 5.80 8.02 -8.68
N ARG A 326 5.27 8.82 -7.77
CA ARG A 326 5.39 10.28 -7.81
C ARG A 326 6.02 10.83 -6.55
N LEU A 327 7.13 11.56 -6.67
CA LEU A 327 7.85 12.19 -5.57
C LEU A 327 7.59 13.68 -5.52
N ARG A 328 7.45 14.26 -4.31
CA ARG A 328 7.13 15.68 -4.11
C ARG A 328 7.73 16.22 -2.80
N ASN A 329 7.78 17.53 -2.70
CA ASN A 329 7.94 18.39 -1.52
C ASN A 329 9.30 18.27 -0.84
N ARG A 330 9.60 17.15 -0.18
CA ARG A 330 10.74 17.01 0.72
C ARG A 330 11.91 16.25 0.09
N SER A 331 13.03 16.29 0.79
CA SER A 331 14.27 15.56 0.47
C SER A 331 14.39 14.26 1.25
N GLY A 332 15.39 13.44 0.91
CA GLY A 332 15.69 12.18 1.59
C GLY A 332 14.81 11.01 1.18
N ILE A 333 13.93 11.18 0.20
CA ILE A 333 13.05 10.09 -0.26
C ILE A 333 13.89 9.03 -0.99
N VAL A 334 13.68 7.75 -0.64
CA VAL A 334 14.37 6.61 -1.25
C VAL A 334 13.37 5.69 -1.94
N VAL A 335 13.66 5.32 -3.20
CA VAL A 335 12.97 4.26 -3.95
C VAL A 335 13.98 3.17 -4.24
N GLU A 336 13.76 1.96 -3.73
CA GLU A 336 14.74 0.88 -3.74
C GLU A 336 14.08 -0.48 -3.99
N ASP A 337 14.75 -1.33 -4.77
CA ASP A 337 14.29 -2.69 -5.09
C ASP A 337 12.85 -2.73 -5.67
N CYS A 338 12.43 -1.67 -6.38
CA CYS A 338 11.07 -1.57 -6.91
C CYS A 338 10.98 -2.03 -8.37
N GLU A 339 9.79 -2.53 -8.74
CA GLU A 339 9.43 -2.79 -10.13
C GLU A 339 8.31 -1.83 -10.57
N ILE A 340 8.54 -1.08 -11.66
CA ILE A 340 7.56 -0.13 -12.21
C ILE A 340 7.29 -0.49 -13.67
N VAL A 341 6.03 -0.79 -13.99
CA VAL A 341 5.62 -1.16 -15.34
C VAL A 341 4.60 -0.16 -15.88
N VAL A 342 4.86 0.38 -17.08
CA VAL A 342 3.88 1.15 -17.84
C VAL A 342 3.63 0.43 -19.16
N GLY A 343 2.54 -0.30 -19.25
CA GLY A 343 2.14 -1.09 -20.39
C GLY A 343 1.64 -0.27 -21.56
N ALA A 344 1.52 -0.88 -22.72
CA ALA A 344 1.08 -0.21 -23.95
C ALA A 344 -0.35 0.38 -23.85
N ASP A 345 -1.23 -0.25 -23.06
CA ASP A 345 -2.63 0.13 -22.88
C ASP A 345 -2.88 1.06 -21.68
N ALA A 346 -1.83 1.57 -21.05
CA ALA A 346 -1.87 2.40 -19.83
C ALA A 346 -2.71 3.69 -19.93
N GLY A 347 -3.19 4.06 -21.11
CA GLY A 347 -3.85 5.36 -21.33
C GLY A 347 -2.85 6.53 -21.33
N GLU A 348 -3.32 7.77 -21.22
CA GLU A 348 -2.43 8.93 -21.14
C GLU A 348 -1.77 9.00 -19.76
N GLY A 349 -0.46 9.24 -19.72
CA GLY A 349 0.32 9.25 -18.51
C GLY A 349 1.53 10.18 -18.55
N PHE A 350 2.12 10.42 -17.40
CA PHE A 350 3.31 11.28 -17.24
C PHE A 350 4.62 10.50 -17.17
N GLY A 351 4.57 9.22 -16.89
CA GLY A 351 5.76 8.37 -16.79
C GLY A 351 5.74 7.37 -15.64
N GLY A 352 6.74 6.50 -15.61
CA GLY A 352 6.91 5.50 -14.56
C GLY A 352 7.26 6.12 -13.21
N LEU A 353 8.40 6.81 -13.14
CA LEU A 353 8.85 7.56 -11.97
C LEU A 353 8.86 9.07 -12.28
N VAL A 354 8.10 9.84 -11.52
CA VAL A 354 7.87 11.26 -11.78
C VAL A 354 8.23 12.13 -10.58
N PHE A 355 9.16 13.05 -10.78
CA PHE A 355 9.52 14.09 -9.80
C PHE A 355 8.72 15.34 -10.10
N HIS A 356 7.96 15.80 -9.13
CA HIS A 356 7.26 17.08 -9.22
C HIS A 356 8.25 18.25 -9.14
N PRO A 357 7.96 19.43 -9.70
CA PRO A 357 8.85 20.59 -9.60
C PRO A 357 9.39 20.85 -8.21
N ASN A 358 8.56 20.76 -7.18
CA ASN A 358 8.96 20.98 -5.79
C ASN A 358 9.49 19.73 -5.07
N ALA A 359 9.88 18.66 -5.79
CA ALA A 359 10.54 17.52 -5.18
C ALA A 359 11.98 17.90 -4.81
N GLY A 360 12.40 17.57 -3.59
CA GLY A 360 13.78 17.70 -3.16
C GLY A 360 14.67 16.57 -3.66
N THR A 361 15.86 16.45 -3.09
CA THR A 361 16.79 15.34 -3.39
C THR A 361 16.19 13.99 -3.03
N SER A 362 16.45 13.00 -3.87
CA SER A 362 15.96 11.63 -3.68
C SER A 362 16.99 10.64 -4.23
N THR A 363 17.01 9.45 -3.67
CA THR A 363 17.88 8.35 -4.16
C THR A 363 17.00 7.23 -4.71
N ILE A 364 17.26 6.83 -5.94
CA ILE A 364 16.59 5.71 -6.61
C ILE A 364 17.67 4.67 -6.89
N ARG A 365 17.49 3.46 -6.37
CA ARG A 365 18.49 2.41 -6.55
C ARG A 365 17.89 1.03 -6.75
N ASP A 366 18.64 0.16 -7.42
CA ASP A 366 18.28 -1.24 -7.63
C ASP A 366 16.84 -1.42 -8.16
N THR A 367 16.35 -0.45 -8.96
CA THR A 367 14.96 -0.36 -9.39
C THR A 367 14.85 -0.58 -10.89
N THR A 368 13.88 -1.39 -11.30
CA THR A 368 13.56 -1.65 -12.71
C THR A 368 12.32 -0.87 -13.15
N ILE A 369 12.43 -0.17 -14.29
CA ILE A 369 11.32 0.59 -14.88
C ILE A 369 11.14 0.14 -16.33
N ARG A 370 10.01 -0.50 -16.62
CA ARG A 370 9.65 -0.93 -17.97
C ARG A 370 8.56 -0.05 -18.54
N VAL A 371 8.75 0.45 -19.76
CA VAL A 371 7.77 1.28 -20.47
C VAL A 371 7.55 0.76 -21.88
N ASP A 372 6.35 0.28 -22.14
CA ASP A 372 5.91 -0.20 -23.46
C ASP A 372 4.97 0.79 -24.18
N ARG A 373 4.49 1.83 -23.48
CA ARG A 373 3.64 2.88 -24.05
C ARG A 373 4.47 3.90 -24.81
N ASP A 374 4.11 4.16 -26.06
CA ASP A 374 4.76 5.13 -26.94
C ASP A 374 4.77 6.55 -26.34
N ASP A 375 5.82 7.32 -26.66
CA ASP A 375 6.03 8.71 -26.23
C ASP A 375 5.99 8.93 -24.71
N THR A 376 6.05 7.87 -23.90
CA THR A 376 5.99 7.96 -22.42
C THR A 376 7.38 7.74 -21.83
N PRO A 377 7.90 8.66 -20.99
CA PRO A 377 9.18 8.47 -20.31
C PRO A 377 9.06 7.46 -19.17
N ALA A 378 10.14 6.71 -18.93
CA ALA A 378 10.29 5.90 -17.74
C ALA A 378 10.54 6.80 -16.52
N ILE A 379 11.40 7.80 -16.66
CA ILE A 379 11.75 8.77 -15.63
C ILE A 379 11.50 10.18 -16.16
N ARG A 380 10.79 10.99 -15.38
CA ARG A 380 10.55 12.40 -15.70
C ARG A 380 10.71 13.30 -14.47
N ALA A 381 11.61 14.26 -14.53
CA ALA A 381 11.66 15.38 -13.61
C ALA A 381 11.00 16.62 -14.24
N LEU A 382 9.93 17.13 -13.59
CA LEU A 382 9.23 18.33 -14.08
C LEU A 382 10.08 19.57 -13.80
N ASP A 383 10.01 20.53 -14.73
CA ASP A 383 10.64 21.84 -14.61
C ASP A 383 9.79 22.75 -13.72
N ASP A 384 10.38 23.43 -12.78
CA ASP A 384 9.71 24.42 -11.94
C ASP A 384 10.21 25.84 -12.27
N ASP A 385 11.53 26.07 -12.23
CA ASP A 385 12.16 27.29 -12.67
C ASP A 385 13.51 27.00 -13.38
N PRO A 386 13.55 26.99 -14.70
CA PRO A 386 14.79 26.72 -15.44
C PRO A 386 15.92 27.74 -15.20
N ALA A 387 15.63 28.89 -14.58
CA ALA A 387 16.62 29.91 -14.25
C ALA A 387 17.27 29.68 -12.87
N ASP A 388 16.66 28.84 -11.99
CA ASP A 388 17.15 28.46 -10.69
C ASP A 388 16.93 26.95 -10.46
N PRO A 389 17.78 26.08 -11.03
CA PRO A 389 17.58 24.64 -11.01
C PRO A 389 17.52 24.07 -9.59
N SER A 390 16.46 23.33 -9.30
CA SER A 390 16.30 22.63 -8.03
C SER A 390 17.27 21.45 -7.91
N PRO A 391 17.69 21.05 -6.69
CA PRO A 391 18.49 19.84 -6.48
C PRO A 391 17.86 18.61 -7.11
N GLY A 392 18.67 17.80 -7.77
CA GLY A 392 18.22 16.63 -8.51
C GLY A 392 18.28 15.33 -7.72
N PRO A 393 17.74 14.26 -8.29
CA PRO A 393 17.86 12.90 -7.78
C PRO A 393 19.22 12.26 -8.17
N THR A 394 19.59 11.24 -7.38
CA THR A 394 20.64 10.27 -7.72
C THR A 394 20.00 8.94 -8.10
N PHE A 395 20.50 8.35 -9.19
CA PHE A 395 20.09 7.03 -9.69
C PHE A 395 21.30 6.09 -9.63
N GLU A 396 21.19 4.98 -8.89
CA GLU A 396 22.23 3.99 -8.67
C GLU A 396 21.72 2.61 -9.15
N ASN A 397 22.38 1.98 -10.12
CA ASN A 397 21.99 0.66 -10.64
C ASN A 397 20.52 0.58 -11.08
N VAL A 398 19.99 1.64 -11.70
CA VAL A 398 18.60 1.67 -12.20
C VAL A 398 18.56 1.12 -13.61
N THR A 399 17.60 0.21 -13.86
CA THR A 399 17.39 -0.40 -15.16
C THR A 399 16.11 0.12 -15.81
N VAL A 400 16.23 0.79 -16.95
CA VAL A 400 15.11 1.24 -17.79
C VAL A 400 15.04 0.37 -19.03
N THR A 401 13.86 -0.23 -19.31
CA THR A 401 13.64 -1.10 -20.45
C THR A 401 12.29 -0.82 -21.12
N GLY A 402 12.00 -1.49 -22.22
CA GLY A 402 10.69 -1.54 -22.85
C GLY A 402 10.69 -1.37 -24.35
N SER A 403 9.49 -1.47 -24.93
CA SER A 403 9.25 -1.42 -26.36
C SER A 403 8.65 -0.09 -26.85
N ALA A 404 8.51 0.92 -25.98
CA ALA A 404 7.96 2.21 -26.32
C ALA A 404 8.67 2.86 -27.50
N ALA A 405 7.93 3.26 -28.53
CA ALA A 405 8.43 4.03 -29.67
C ALA A 405 8.45 5.53 -29.36
N GLY A 406 9.36 6.25 -30.00
CA GLY A 406 9.46 7.72 -29.89
C GLY A 406 9.82 8.24 -28.51
N GLY A 407 9.83 9.56 -28.36
CA GLY A 407 10.10 10.24 -27.09
C GLY A 407 11.48 9.96 -26.48
N TRP A 408 11.63 10.25 -25.21
CA TRP A 408 12.82 10.02 -24.39
C TRP A 408 12.52 9.02 -23.28
N ALA A 409 13.44 8.09 -23.03
CA ALA A 409 13.34 7.17 -21.89
C ALA A 409 13.45 7.92 -20.57
N VAL A 410 14.35 8.91 -20.50
CA VAL A 410 14.56 9.77 -19.34
C VAL A 410 14.48 11.23 -19.76
N GLU A 411 13.65 12.00 -19.07
CA GLU A 411 13.50 13.44 -19.25
C GLU A 411 13.78 14.20 -17.96
N ILE A 412 14.88 14.95 -17.91
CA ILE A 412 15.26 15.78 -16.77
C ILE A 412 15.24 17.24 -17.20
N ALA A 413 14.56 18.10 -16.45
CA ALA A 413 14.47 19.53 -16.73
C ALA A 413 14.55 20.35 -15.45
N GLY A 414 15.32 21.46 -15.48
CA GLY A 414 15.43 22.41 -14.38
C GLY A 414 16.01 21.79 -13.10
N ARG A 415 17.01 20.89 -13.22
CA ARG A 415 17.63 20.21 -12.08
C ARG A 415 19.13 20.41 -12.06
N ALA A 416 19.69 20.49 -10.85
CA ALA A 416 21.13 20.53 -10.61
C ALA A 416 21.59 19.25 -9.90
N ASP A 417 22.87 18.89 -10.10
CA ASP A 417 23.55 17.80 -9.41
C ASP A 417 22.85 16.43 -9.58
N VAL A 418 22.25 16.17 -10.76
CA VAL A 418 21.66 14.86 -11.08
C VAL A 418 22.77 13.87 -11.40
N ALA A 419 22.76 12.71 -10.76
CA ALA A 419 23.71 11.63 -11.03
C ALA A 419 22.99 10.36 -11.51
N PHE A 420 23.56 9.72 -12.53
CA PHE A 420 23.26 8.36 -12.97
C PHE A 420 24.53 7.53 -12.81
N GLU A 421 24.52 6.53 -11.93
CA GLU A 421 25.66 5.69 -11.59
C GLU A 421 25.34 4.24 -11.94
N ASP A 422 26.14 3.63 -12.81
CA ASP A 422 25.99 2.24 -13.28
C ASP A 422 24.57 1.90 -13.80
N CYS A 423 23.85 2.87 -14.37
CA CYS A 423 22.48 2.69 -14.84
C CYS A 423 22.44 2.06 -16.25
N THR A 424 21.40 1.27 -16.50
CA THR A 424 21.12 0.70 -17.84
C THR A 424 19.86 1.32 -18.40
N VAL A 425 19.95 1.88 -19.62
CA VAL A 425 18.79 2.39 -20.36
C VAL A 425 18.74 1.72 -21.72
N SER A 426 17.79 0.79 -21.89
CA SER A 426 17.61 0.06 -23.13
C SER A 426 16.18 0.21 -23.66
N GLY A 427 16.03 0.39 -24.97
CA GLY A 427 14.73 0.54 -25.60
C GLY A 427 14.73 -0.03 -27.01
N THR A 428 13.72 -0.85 -27.35
CA THR A 428 13.63 -1.50 -28.65
C THR A 428 12.69 -0.79 -29.63
N GLY A 429 11.87 0.15 -29.16
CA GLY A 429 10.91 0.88 -29.99
C GLY A 429 11.58 1.85 -30.97
N PRO A 430 11.08 1.94 -32.22
CA PRO A 430 11.68 2.80 -33.23
C PRO A 430 11.67 4.27 -32.79
N GLY A 431 12.80 4.97 -32.98
CA GLY A 431 12.95 6.39 -32.62
C GLY A 431 12.98 6.69 -31.11
N ARG A 432 13.10 5.66 -30.26
CA ARG A 432 13.28 5.85 -28.83
C ARG A 432 14.64 6.46 -28.55
N ASN A 433 14.68 7.55 -27.77
CA ASN A 433 15.91 8.21 -27.31
C ASN A 433 16.19 7.85 -25.85
N GLY A 434 17.45 7.97 -25.43
CA GLY A 434 17.92 7.67 -24.06
C GLY A 434 17.60 8.80 -23.07
N LEU A 435 18.63 9.59 -22.68
CA LEU A 435 18.53 10.62 -21.65
C LEU A 435 18.48 12.03 -22.28
N SER A 436 17.54 12.85 -21.84
CA SER A 436 17.42 14.27 -22.20
C SER A 436 17.56 15.16 -20.97
N PHE A 437 18.52 16.07 -20.98
CA PHE A 437 18.72 17.10 -19.97
C PHE A 437 18.38 18.48 -20.58
N THR A 438 17.51 19.23 -19.91
CA THR A 438 17.13 20.58 -20.38
C THR A 438 17.26 21.58 -19.22
N ALA A 439 18.08 22.62 -19.39
CA ALA A 439 18.37 23.62 -18.36
C ALA A 439 18.82 22.97 -17.02
N CYS A 440 19.77 22.03 -17.11
CA CYS A 440 20.31 21.30 -15.97
C CYS A 440 21.77 21.69 -15.72
N GLU A 441 22.18 21.68 -14.45
CA GLU A 441 23.55 22.05 -14.06
C GLU A 441 24.22 20.88 -13.32
N ASN A 442 25.54 20.71 -13.56
CA ASN A 442 26.39 19.73 -12.87
C ASN A 442 25.87 18.29 -12.89
N CYS A 443 25.28 17.88 -14.02
CA CYS A 443 24.76 16.52 -14.14
C CYS A 443 25.85 15.55 -14.59
N VAL A 444 25.84 14.33 -14.07
CA VAL A 444 26.81 13.27 -14.39
C VAL A 444 26.08 12.00 -14.80
N VAL A 445 26.60 11.33 -15.83
CA VAL A 445 26.22 9.96 -16.19
C VAL A 445 27.51 9.15 -16.17
N ASP A 446 27.68 8.29 -15.17
CA ASP A 446 28.90 7.53 -14.91
C ASP A 446 28.63 6.02 -14.96
N GLY A 447 29.41 5.30 -15.77
CA GLY A 447 29.23 3.86 -15.98
C GLY A 447 27.96 3.50 -16.73
N GLY A 448 27.62 2.22 -16.69
CA GLY A 448 26.38 1.68 -17.23
C GLY A 448 26.32 1.58 -18.76
N GLU A 449 25.08 1.48 -19.28
CA GLU A 449 24.85 1.26 -20.72
C GLU A 449 23.60 1.99 -21.20
N ILE A 450 23.69 2.64 -22.38
CA ILE A 450 22.56 3.28 -23.05
C ILE A 450 22.44 2.66 -24.46
N ASP A 451 21.52 1.70 -24.62
CA ASP A 451 21.25 1.00 -25.88
C ASP A 451 19.84 1.35 -26.40
N VAL A 452 19.76 2.36 -27.25
CA VAL A 452 18.50 2.88 -27.83
C VAL A 452 18.68 3.15 -29.32
N PRO A 453 17.61 3.00 -30.13
CA PRO A 453 17.68 3.26 -31.58
C PRO A 453 17.92 4.73 -31.95
N GLY A 454 17.65 5.64 -31.05
CA GLY A 454 17.79 7.09 -31.24
C GLY A 454 19.03 7.68 -30.59
N ILE A 455 18.91 8.91 -30.10
CA ILE A 455 20.00 9.66 -29.48
C ILE A 455 20.21 9.15 -28.04
N PRO A 456 21.42 8.66 -27.68
CA PRO A 456 21.67 8.15 -26.33
C PRO A 456 21.57 9.22 -25.23
N VAL A 457 22.27 10.34 -25.38
CA VAL A 457 22.29 11.44 -24.40
C VAL A 457 22.19 12.78 -25.13
N ARG A 458 21.39 13.69 -24.61
CA ARG A 458 21.28 15.05 -25.13
C ARG A 458 21.22 16.08 -24.01
N GLY A 459 22.11 17.05 -24.02
CA GLY A 459 22.08 18.26 -23.18
C GLY A 459 21.58 19.48 -23.99
N ARG A 460 20.56 20.17 -23.48
CA ARG A 460 20.10 21.46 -24.03
C ARG A 460 20.18 22.53 -22.95
N ARG A 461 21.09 23.52 -23.12
CA ARG A 461 21.37 24.53 -22.09
C ARG A 461 21.73 23.88 -20.74
N SER A 462 22.47 22.78 -20.80
CA SER A 462 22.78 21.96 -19.63
C SER A 462 24.26 21.61 -19.62
N THR A 463 24.83 21.48 -18.41
CA THR A 463 26.15 20.90 -18.19
C THR A 463 25.95 19.44 -17.82
N VAL A 464 26.38 18.53 -18.69
CA VAL A 464 26.28 17.07 -18.50
C VAL A 464 27.63 16.45 -18.83
N GLU A 465 28.20 15.76 -17.88
CA GLU A 465 29.42 14.96 -18.06
C GLU A 465 29.04 13.49 -18.24
N THR A 466 29.68 12.81 -19.18
CA THR A 466 29.51 11.36 -19.39
C THR A 466 30.85 10.66 -19.21
N LEU A 467 30.90 9.69 -18.29
CA LEU A 467 32.10 8.95 -17.92
C LEU A 467 31.85 7.46 -18.08
N ASP A 468 32.72 6.75 -18.75
CA ASP A 468 32.72 5.30 -18.92
C ASP A 468 31.37 4.67 -19.37
N VAL A 469 30.50 5.45 -20.05
CA VAL A 469 29.17 5.02 -20.54
C VAL A 469 29.34 4.23 -21.83
N ARG A 470 28.77 3.01 -21.87
CA ARG A 470 28.64 2.24 -23.10
C ARG A 470 27.40 2.67 -23.87
N THR A 471 27.55 2.93 -25.16
CA THR A 471 26.41 3.16 -26.06
C THR A 471 26.33 2.06 -27.10
N GLY A 472 25.11 1.64 -27.47
CA GLY A 472 24.88 0.66 -28.54
C GLY A 472 25.42 1.16 -29.90
N ASP A 473 25.55 0.29 -30.88
CA ASP A 473 26.18 0.51 -32.20
C ASP A 473 25.54 1.61 -33.08
N ALA A 474 24.59 2.37 -32.57
CA ALA A 474 23.77 3.31 -33.35
C ALA A 474 24.44 4.66 -33.71
N LEU A 475 25.71 4.91 -33.36
CA LEU A 475 26.32 6.24 -33.51
C LEU A 475 27.68 6.29 -34.25
N ASP A 476 27.90 5.46 -35.25
CA ASP A 476 29.00 5.71 -36.23
C ASP A 476 28.61 6.47 -37.47
N SER A 477 27.44 7.13 -37.52
CA SER A 477 27.00 7.93 -38.66
C SER A 477 26.46 9.28 -38.24
N GLU A 478 27.34 10.23 -37.93
CA GLU A 478 27.30 11.65 -38.36
C GLU A 478 28.29 12.44 -37.48
N GLN A 479 29.50 12.58 -38.03
CA GLN A 479 30.39 13.69 -37.68
C GLN A 479 29.99 14.91 -38.48
#